data_0d9d10753575648924ead574766bfbe8
#
_entry.id   0d9d10753575648924ead574766bfbe8
#
_cell.length_a   1.000
_cell.length_b   1.000
_cell.length_c   1.000
_cell.angle_alpha   90.00
_cell.angle_beta   90.00
_cell.angle_gamma   90.00
#
_symmetry.space_group_name_H-M   'P 1'
#
loop_
_entity.id
_entity.type
_entity.pdbx_description
1 polymer ?
#
loop_
_entity_poly.entity_id
_entity_poly.type
_entity_poly.pdbx_seq_one_letter_code
_entity_poly.pdbx_strand_id
1 'polypeptide(L)'
;MKKLFGLLVCLFLLSSCDDGDLVVESFNFDDVSIQKCPDKDPLFKINGQELLLLDIPSSFFPNEITPDGQPRIATVSSENRIIYRKYDAKLNDNSVICSTVPPATPLVQQEWNAVEGGTIEITTTQNTITDPDTGEVTITGYNHRIKFINVEFVNGQTSFAYEDYFFGDYITAP
;
A
#
# COMPACT_ATOMS: atom_id res chain seq x y z
N MET A 1 -61.40 14.11 22.23
CA MET A 1 -60.72 14.03 20.91
C MET A 1 -59.44 14.84 20.77
N LYS A 2 -59.11 15.78 21.67
CA LYS A 2 -57.85 16.58 21.57
C LYS A 2 -56.60 15.91 22.12
N LYS A 3 -56.71 14.83 22.88
CA LYS A 3 -55.57 14.10 23.49
C LYS A 3 -55.00 12.97 22.61
N LEU A 4 -55.71 12.54 21.55
CA LEU A 4 -55.28 11.47 20.65
C LEU A 4 -54.34 12.02 19.52
N PHE A 5 -54.45 13.31 19.22
CA PHE A 5 -53.66 13.94 18.16
C PHE A 5 -52.20 14.19 18.58
N GLY A 6 -51.95 14.37 19.89
CA GLY A 6 -50.59 14.59 20.43
C GLY A 6 -49.74 13.31 20.44
N LEU A 7 -50.37 12.13 20.53
CA LEU A 7 -49.65 10.85 20.57
C LEU A 7 -49.20 10.41 19.17
N LEU A 8 -49.90 10.81 18.13
CA LEU A 8 -49.61 10.43 16.74
C LEU A 8 -48.39 11.18 16.17
N VAL A 9 -48.14 12.41 16.63
CA VAL A 9 -47.03 13.24 16.16
C VAL A 9 -45.68 12.78 16.73
N CYS A 10 -45.65 12.16 17.91
CA CYS A 10 -44.42 11.65 18.51
C CYS A 10 -43.90 10.35 17.87
N LEU A 11 -44.74 9.60 17.11
CA LEU A 11 -44.33 8.36 16.47
C LEU A 11 -43.53 8.56 15.17
N PHE A 12 -43.52 9.77 14.60
CA PHE A 12 -42.82 10.05 13.34
C PHE A 12 -41.40 10.62 13.54
N LEU A 13 -40.93 10.81 14.78
CA LEU A 13 -39.62 11.37 15.07
C LEU A 13 -38.57 10.33 15.41
N LEU A 14 -38.87 9.02 15.29
CA LEU A 14 -37.90 7.94 15.64
C LEU A 14 -37.33 7.20 14.45
N SER A 15 -37.52 7.68 13.22
CA SER A 15 -36.97 7.03 12.03
C SER A 15 -35.86 7.87 11.38
N SER A 16 -34.85 8.20 12.16
CA SER A 16 -33.58 8.68 11.61
C SER A 16 -32.43 8.15 12.48
N CYS A 17 -32.34 6.84 12.61
CA CYS A 17 -31.03 6.22 12.68
C CYS A 17 -30.67 5.88 11.24
N ASP A 18 -29.96 6.77 10.59
CA ASP A 18 -29.09 6.39 9.50
C ASP A 18 -27.98 5.59 10.18
N ASP A 19 -28.15 4.26 10.20
CA ASP A 19 -27.06 3.33 10.48
C ASP A 19 -26.12 3.49 9.29
N GLY A 20 -25.29 4.56 9.34
CA GLY A 20 -24.24 4.76 8.37
C GLY A 20 -23.42 3.47 8.34
N ASP A 21 -23.48 2.76 7.21
CA ASP A 21 -22.63 1.61 6.96
C ASP A 21 -21.19 2.06 7.29
N LEU A 22 -20.64 1.52 8.38
CA LEU A 22 -19.23 1.66 8.69
C LEU A 22 -18.48 0.91 7.59
N VAL A 23 -18.26 1.57 6.47
CA VAL A 23 -17.38 1.05 5.43
C VAL A 23 -15.97 1.09 6.02
N VAL A 24 -15.51 -0.05 6.51
CA VAL A 24 -14.12 -0.23 6.91
C VAL A 24 -13.32 -0.18 5.62
N GLU A 25 -12.66 0.93 5.37
CA GLU A 25 -11.76 1.04 4.24
C GLU A 25 -10.61 0.04 4.42
N SER A 26 -10.30 -0.68 3.38
CA SER A 26 -9.18 -1.59 3.32
C SER A 26 -8.77 -1.77 1.86
N PHE A 27 -7.54 -2.17 1.61
CA PHE A 27 -7.06 -2.52 0.28
C PHE A 27 -6.55 -3.97 0.27
N ASN A 28 -6.55 -4.58 -0.91
CA ASN A 28 -5.92 -5.87 -1.14
C ASN A 28 -5.12 -5.84 -2.45
N PHE A 29 -3.80 -6.05 -2.35
CA PHE A 29 -2.87 -6.13 -3.47
C PHE A 29 -2.06 -7.44 -3.44
N ASP A 30 -2.55 -8.50 -2.78
CA ASP A 30 -1.78 -9.73 -2.52
C ASP A 30 -1.28 -10.39 -3.82
N ASP A 31 -2.13 -10.46 -4.85
CA ASP A 31 -1.79 -11.07 -6.14
C ASP A 31 -1.23 -10.07 -7.16
N VAL A 32 -0.87 -8.86 -6.72
CA VAL A 32 -0.37 -7.81 -7.60
C VAL A 32 1.14 -7.69 -7.47
N SER A 33 1.86 -7.78 -8.59
CA SER A 33 3.31 -7.60 -8.61
C SER A 33 3.72 -6.15 -8.36
N ILE A 34 4.85 -5.99 -7.67
CA ILE A 34 5.51 -4.69 -7.50
C ILE A 34 6.00 -4.19 -8.87
N GLN A 35 5.79 -2.90 -9.13
CA GLN A 35 6.29 -2.16 -10.27
C GLN A 35 7.21 -1.03 -9.82
N LYS A 36 8.12 -0.62 -10.69
CA LYS A 36 9.00 0.54 -10.52
C LYS A 36 9.13 1.27 -11.85
N CYS A 37 9.22 2.60 -11.80
CA CYS A 37 9.59 3.37 -12.98
C CYS A 37 11.11 3.31 -13.20
N PRO A 38 11.61 3.35 -14.45
CA PRO A 38 13.05 3.31 -14.73
C PRO A 38 13.85 4.42 -14.03
N ASP A 39 13.28 5.63 -13.96
CA ASP A 39 13.97 6.83 -13.52
C ASP A 39 13.46 7.40 -12.19
N LYS A 40 12.70 6.61 -11.43
CA LYS A 40 12.11 7.04 -10.14
C LYS A 40 12.28 5.95 -9.08
N ASP A 41 12.46 6.36 -7.83
CA ASP A 41 12.64 5.43 -6.72
C ASP A 41 11.37 4.70 -6.25
N PRO A 42 10.16 5.31 -6.27
CA PRO A 42 8.99 4.68 -5.70
C PRO A 42 8.67 3.31 -6.31
N LEU A 43 8.37 2.36 -5.42
CA LEU A 43 7.78 1.07 -5.74
C LEU A 43 6.26 1.22 -5.64
N PHE A 44 5.51 0.54 -6.52
CA PHE A 44 4.06 0.63 -6.48
C PHE A 44 3.36 -0.62 -6.99
N LYS A 45 2.08 -0.74 -6.64
CA LYS A 45 1.16 -1.75 -7.14
C LYS A 45 -0.10 -1.08 -7.66
N ILE A 46 -0.63 -1.55 -8.80
CA ILE A 46 -1.88 -1.07 -9.39
C ILE A 46 -2.86 -2.23 -9.44
N ASN A 47 -4.05 -2.04 -8.86
CA ASN A 47 -5.15 -3.00 -8.92
C ASN A 47 -6.45 -2.29 -9.34
N GLY A 48 -6.81 -2.38 -10.62
CA GLY A 48 -8.00 -1.72 -11.14
C GLY A 48 -7.95 -0.19 -11.03
N GLN A 49 -8.73 0.36 -10.11
CA GLN A 49 -8.79 1.81 -9.81
C GLN A 49 -7.90 2.19 -8.63
N GLU A 50 -7.16 1.26 -8.06
CA GLU A 50 -6.42 1.44 -6.83
C GLU A 50 -4.90 1.42 -7.08
N LEU A 51 -4.20 2.23 -6.31
CA LEU A 51 -2.75 2.34 -6.31
C LEU A 51 -2.24 2.29 -4.88
N LEU A 52 -1.28 1.41 -4.60
CA LEU A 52 -0.49 1.41 -3.36
C LEU A 52 0.95 1.74 -3.70
N LEU A 53 1.47 2.82 -3.14
CA LEU A 53 2.80 3.37 -3.43
C LEU A 53 3.65 3.35 -2.16
N LEU A 54 4.89 2.87 -2.31
CA LEU A 54 5.97 2.92 -1.33
C LEU A 54 7.08 3.82 -1.86
N ASP A 55 7.29 4.96 -1.23
CA ASP A 55 8.30 5.95 -1.59
C ASP A 55 9.36 5.99 -0.49
N ILE A 56 10.45 5.26 -0.72
CA ILE A 56 11.63 5.20 0.16
C ILE A 56 12.89 5.22 -0.69
N PRO A 57 14.03 5.71 -0.15
CA PRO A 57 15.30 5.71 -0.86
C PRO A 57 15.74 4.33 -1.33
N SER A 58 16.32 4.25 -2.53
CA SER A 58 16.86 3.00 -3.10
C SER A 58 17.97 2.37 -2.25
N SER A 59 18.61 3.14 -1.37
CA SER A 59 19.60 2.65 -0.41
C SER A 59 19.08 1.62 0.59
N PHE A 60 17.75 1.47 0.74
CA PHE A 60 17.15 0.40 1.53
C PHE A 60 17.16 -0.96 0.82
N PHE A 61 17.51 -1.01 -0.46
CA PHE A 61 17.55 -2.23 -1.28
C PHE A 61 18.98 -2.57 -1.76
N PRO A 62 20.03 -2.60 -0.88
CA PRO A 62 21.34 -3.02 -1.29
C PRO A 62 21.35 -4.52 -1.60
N ASN A 63 22.23 -4.94 -2.52
CA ASN A 63 22.44 -6.34 -2.87
C ASN A 63 23.24 -7.08 -1.78
N GLU A 64 22.73 -7.03 -0.55
CA GLU A 64 23.33 -7.64 0.65
C GLU A 64 22.26 -8.41 1.42
N ILE A 65 22.58 -9.67 1.76
CA ILE A 65 21.68 -10.53 2.56
C ILE A 65 21.50 -9.90 3.94
N THR A 66 20.25 -9.86 4.42
CA THR A 66 19.98 -9.54 5.83
C THR A 66 20.18 -10.79 6.69
N PRO A 67 20.78 -10.67 7.88
CA PRO A 67 20.84 -11.78 8.84
C PRO A 67 19.43 -12.25 9.23
N ASP A 68 19.29 -13.54 9.54
CA ASP A 68 18.03 -14.12 9.98
C ASP A 68 17.44 -13.35 11.18
N GLY A 69 16.15 -12.99 11.06
CA GLY A 69 15.44 -12.25 12.10
C GLY A 69 15.88 -10.79 12.29
N GLN A 70 16.72 -10.25 11.39
CA GLN A 70 17.21 -8.86 11.44
C GLN A 70 16.93 -8.12 10.13
N PRO A 71 15.65 -7.80 9.82
CA PRO A 71 15.32 -7.02 8.65
C PRO A 71 15.93 -5.62 8.71
N ARG A 72 16.15 -4.98 7.57
CA ARG A 72 16.39 -3.54 7.52
C ARG A 72 15.08 -2.83 7.85
N ILE A 73 15.18 -1.78 8.65
CA ILE A 73 14.02 -1.04 9.17
C ILE A 73 14.05 0.38 8.61
N ALA A 74 12.93 0.80 8.01
CA ALA A 74 12.62 2.19 7.75
C ALA A 74 11.36 2.56 8.54
N THR A 75 11.39 3.69 9.22
CA THR A 75 10.19 4.24 9.90
C THR A 75 9.42 5.10 8.92
N VAL A 76 8.09 4.96 8.89
CA VAL A 76 7.21 5.84 8.10
C VAL A 76 7.37 7.28 8.57
N SER A 77 7.68 8.18 7.65
CA SER A 77 7.99 9.58 7.90
C SER A 77 7.71 10.42 6.64
N SER A 78 8.06 11.70 6.67
CA SER A 78 8.01 12.56 5.48
C SER A 78 8.95 12.11 4.34
N GLU A 79 10.00 11.34 4.65
CA GLU A 79 10.97 10.81 3.67
C GLU A 79 10.66 9.36 3.24
N ASN A 80 10.00 8.59 4.12
CA ASN A 80 9.64 7.19 3.89
C ASN A 80 8.11 7.08 3.89
N ARG A 81 7.48 7.25 2.74
CA ARG A 81 6.02 7.38 2.64
C ARG A 81 5.37 6.12 2.09
N ILE A 82 4.19 5.82 2.62
CA ILE A 82 3.27 4.85 2.04
C ILE A 82 1.98 5.59 1.74
N ILE A 83 1.50 5.48 0.49
CA ILE A 83 0.32 6.21 0.01
C ILE A 83 -0.61 5.22 -0.68
N TYR A 84 -1.89 5.24 -0.30
CA TYR A 84 -2.94 4.51 -0.98
C TYR A 84 -3.88 5.49 -1.68
N ARG A 85 -4.22 5.22 -2.94
CA ARG A 85 -5.11 6.05 -3.76
C ARG A 85 -6.21 5.25 -4.41
N LYS A 86 -7.41 5.83 -4.43
CA LYS A 86 -8.51 5.41 -5.31
C LYS A 86 -8.72 6.46 -6.39
N TYR A 87 -8.90 5.98 -7.62
CA TYR A 87 -9.15 6.81 -8.79
C TYR A 87 -10.60 6.68 -9.27
N ASP A 88 -11.10 7.65 -10.03
CA ASP A 88 -12.45 7.66 -10.60
C ASP A 88 -12.64 6.66 -11.74
N ALA A 89 -11.55 6.15 -12.34
CA ALA A 89 -11.57 5.14 -13.37
C ALA A 89 -10.36 4.21 -13.28
N LYS A 90 -10.44 3.07 -13.98
CA LYS A 90 -9.37 2.07 -14.03
C LYS A 90 -8.07 2.67 -14.56
N LEU A 91 -6.98 2.36 -13.88
CA LEU A 91 -5.61 2.62 -14.34
C LEU A 91 -5.24 1.57 -15.39
N ASN A 92 -5.06 2.01 -16.64
CA ASN A 92 -4.72 1.11 -17.74
C ASN A 92 -3.22 0.83 -17.83
N ASP A 93 -2.40 1.73 -17.28
CA ASP A 93 -0.96 1.67 -17.25
C ASP A 93 -0.39 2.41 -16.02
N ASN A 94 0.92 2.55 -15.95
CA ASN A 94 1.62 3.21 -14.86
C ASN A 94 1.92 4.70 -15.12
N SER A 95 1.35 5.32 -16.15
CA SER A 95 1.63 6.71 -16.54
C SER A 95 1.31 7.73 -15.44
N VAL A 96 0.30 7.44 -14.59
CA VAL A 96 -0.05 8.29 -13.43
C VAL A 96 1.11 8.45 -12.42
N ILE A 97 2.08 7.53 -12.43
CA ILE A 97 3.28 7.56 -11.58
C ILE A 97 4.54 7.81 -12.41
N CYS A 98 4.69 7.13 -13.55
CA CYS A 98 5.93 7.09 -14.30
C CYS A 98 6.13 8.28 -15.25
N SER A 99 5.05 8.89 -15.74
CA SER A 99 5.18 10.05 -16.64
C SER A 99 5.78 11.26 -15.92
N THR A 100 6.58 12.04 -16.65
CA THR A 100 7.12 13.32 -16.17
C THR A 100 6.00 14.31 -15.88
N VAL A 101 4.96 14.31 -16.73
CA VAL A 101 3.71 15.03 -16.53
C VAL A 101 2.61 13.98 -16.43
N PRO A 102 2.03 13.74 -15.24
CA PRO A 102 0.93 12.80 -15.10
C PRO A 102 -0.24 13.18 -16.01
N PRO A 103 -0.99 12.18 -16.53
CA PRO A 103 -2.16 12.43 -17.34
C PRO A 103 -3.23 13.17 -16.52
N ALA A 104 -4.05 13.96 -17.22
CA ALA A 104 -5.15 14.70 -16.58
C ALA A 104 -6.28 13.80 -16.05
N THR A 105 -6.36 12.58 -16.54
CA THR A 105 -7.31 11.52 -16.13
C THR A 105 -6.61 10.17 -16.13
N PRO A 106 -7.03 9.20 -15.25
CA PRO A 106 -8.08 9.32 -14.25
C PRO A 106 -7.70 10.24 -13.07
N LEU A 107 -8.72 10.78 -12.39
CA LEU A 107 -8.54 11.67 -11.25
C LEU A 107 -8.46 10.87 -9.93
N VAL A 108 -7.62 11.31 -9.03
CA VAL A 108 -7.60 10.79 -7.65
C VAL A 108 -8.89 11.24 -6.95
N GLN A 109 -9.71 10.28 -6.55
CA GLN A 109 -10.92 10.53 -5.76
C GLN A 109 -10.63 10.57 -4.27
N GLN A 110 -9.80 9.64 -3.82
CA GLN A 110 -9.44 9.51 -2.40
C GLN A 110 -7.96 9.17 -2.28
N GLU A 111 -7.34 9.74 -1.26
CA GLU A 111 -5.94 9.46 -0.92
C GLU A 111 -5.81 9.27 0.59
N TRP A 112 -5.17 8.18 0.99
CA TRP A 112 -4.79 7.92 2.37
C TRP A 112 -3.27 7.92 2.46
N ASN A 113 -2.77 8.61 3.46
CA ASN A 113 -1.35 8.66 3.77
C ASN A 113 -1.09 7.84 5.04
N ALA A 114 -0.03 7.04 5.03
CA ALA A 114 0.42 6.38 6.24
C ALA A 114 0.88 7.40 7.29
N VAL A 115 0.44 7.20 8.54
CA VAL A 115 0.83 8.02 9.68
C VAL A 115 2.28 7.73 10.07
N GLU A 116 3.00 8.75 10.50
CA GLU A 116 4.36 8.60 11.02
C GLU A 116 4.42 7.62 12.20
N GLY A 117 5.49 6.81 12.25
CA GLY A 117 5.74 5.86 13.34
C GLY A 117 5.49 4.39 12.98
N GLY A 118 4.74 4.08 11.91
CA GLY A 118 4.68 2.73 11.34
C GLY A 118 6.05 2.28 10.82
N THR A 119 6.23 0.97 10.64
CA THR A 119 7.52 0.37 10.26
C THR A 119 7.44 -0.30 8.89
N ILE A 120 8.47 -0.10 8.06
CA ILE A 120 8.71 -0.82 6.82
C ILE A 120 9.87 -1.76 7.08
N GLU A 121 9.62 -3.07 7.01
CA GLU A 121 10.63 -4.11 7.17
C GLU A 121 11.06 -4.66 5.80
N ILE A 122 12.36 -4.82 5.59
CA ILE A 122 12.94 -5.33 4.35
C ILE A 122 13.92 -6.45 4.67
N THR A 123 13.55 -7.67 4.27
CA THR A 123 14.43 -8.85 4.36
C THR A 123 14.96 -9.17 2.97
N THR A 124 16.28 -9.25 2.83
CA THR A 124 16.95 -9.54 1.56
C THR A 124 17.55 -10.93 1.57
N THR A 125 17.25 -11.70 0.53
CA THR A 125 17.83 -13.02 0.23
C THR A 125 18.44 -13.03 -1.16
N GLN A 126 19.38 -13.95 -1.42
CA GLN A 126 19.95 -14.17 -2.75
C GLN A 126 19.08 -15.16 -3.54
N ASN A 127 18.90 -14.87 -4.83
CA ASN A 127 18.44 -15.83 -5.80
C ASN A 127 19.66 -16.45 -6.49
N THR A 128 19.75 -17.79 -6.52
CA THR A 128 20.89 -18.50 -7.07
C THR A 128 20.43 -19.59 -8.03
N ILE A 129 21.29 -19.90 -9.01
CA ILE A 129 21.19 -21.10 -9.85
C ILE A 129 22.43 -21.93 -9.61
N THR A 130 22.25 -23.24 -9.44
CA THR A 130 23.36 -24.20 -9.35
C THR A 130 23.48 -24.96 -10.67
N ASP A 131 24.66 -24.92 -11.27
CA ASP A 131 24.99 -25.72 -12.45
C ASP A 131 24.92 -27.22 -12.07
N PRO A 132 24.10 -28.04 -12.74
CA PRO A 132 23.92 -29.44 -12.38
C PRO A 132 25.14 -30.31 -12.67
N ASP A 133 26.02 -29.90 -13.59
CA ASP A 133 27.20 -30.69 -14.03
C ASP A 133 28.46 -30.36 -13.20
N THR A 134 28.62 -29.08 -12.86
CA THR A 134 29.82 -28.59 -12.14
C THR A 134 29.58 -28.33 -10.65
N GLY A 135 28.32 -28.15 -10.25
CA GLY A 135 27.95 -27.73 -8.88
C GLY A 135 28.25 -26.25 -8.60
N GLU A 136 28.65 -25.48 -9.61
CA GLU A 136 28.91 -24.04 -9.46
C GLU A 136 27.62 -23.28 -9.15
N VAL A 137 27.68 -22.39 -8.15
CA VAL A 137 26.55 -21.54 -7.72
C VAL A 137 26.74 -20.13 -8.27
N THR A 138 25.79 -19.70 -9.09
CA THR A 138 25.76 -18.34 -9.65
C THR A 138 24.62 -17.53 -9.01
N ILE A 139 24.93 -16.30 -8.53
CA ILE A 139 23.90 -15.37 -8.05
C ILE A 139 23.20 -14.75 -9.25
N THR A 140 21.87 -14.84 -9.30
CA THR A 140 21.03 -14.32 -10.39
C THR A 140 20.25 -13.07 -9.99
N GLY A 141 20.28 -12.69 -8.72
CA GLY A 141 19.62 -11.50 -8.20
C GLY A 141 19.44 -11.53 -6.70
N TYR A 142 18.79 -10.50 -6.21
CA TYR A 142 18.42 -10.38 -4.79
C TYR A 142 16.92 -10.16 -4.67
N ASN A 143 16.30 -10.87 -3.73
CA ASN A 143 14.89 -10.71 -3.41
C ASN A 143 14.73 -9.91 -2.13
N HIS A 144 14.10 -8.74 -2.21
CA HIS A 144 13.80 -7.86 -1.09
C HIS A 144 12.33 -8.06 -0.71
N ARG A 145 12.09 -8.84 0.33
CA ARG A 145 10.75 -9.03 0.91
C ARG A 145 10.38 -7.84 1.76
N ILE A 146 9.29 -7.15 1.41
CA ILE A 146 8.85 -5.91 2.03
C ILE A 146 7.56 -6.14 2.81
N LYS A 147 7.53 -5.69 4.06
CA LYS A 147 6.36 -5.71 4.94
C LYS A 147 6.12 -4.36 5.57
N PHE A 148 4.86 -4.06 5.84
CA PHE A 148 4.42 -2.92 6.64
C PHE A 148 3.94 -3.43 7.99
N ILE A 149 4.51 -2.91 9.07
CA ILE A 149 4.22 -3.34 10.45
C ILE A 149 3.64 -2.16 11.22
N ASN A 150 2.45 -2.36 11.79
CA ASN A 150 1.73 -1.35 12.56
C ASN A 150 1.56 -0.02 11.81
N VAL A 151 1.10 -0.11 10.56
CA VAL A 151 0.89 1.06 9.71
C VAL A 151 -0.58 1.45 9.71
N GLU A 152 -0.87 2.68 10.11
CA GLU A 152 -2.18 3.31 10.03
C GLU A 152 -2.23 4.26 8.83
N PHE A 153 -3.32 4.20 8.08
CA PHE A 153 -3.62 5.06 6.94
C PHE A 153 -4.74 6.02 7.31
N VAL A 154 -4.58 7.30 7.00
CA VAL A 154 -5.56 8.33 7.29
C VAL A 154 -5.93 9.14 6.05
N ASN A 155 -7.23 9.48 5.95
CA ASN A 155 -7.79 10.41 5.00
C ASN A 155 -8.75 11.34 5.74
N GLY A 156 -8.21 12.44 6.29
CA GLY A 156 -8.99 13.42 7.02
C GLY A 156 -9.76 12.86 8.20
N GLN A 157 -10.92 12.26 7.98
CA GLN A 157 -11.82 11.78 9.04
C GLN A 157 -11.90 10.25 9.14
N THR A 158 -11.34 9.52 8.18
CA THR A 158 -11.37 8.06 8.17
C THR A 158 -9.96 7.49 8.30
N SER A 159 -9.82 6.41 9.06
CA SER A 159 -8.57 5.68 9.16
C SER A 159 -8.80 4.18 9.16
N PHE A 160 -7.77 3.44 8.76
CA PHE A 160 -7.67 2.00 8.89
C PHE A 160 -6.20 1.62 9.11
N ALA A 161 -5.93 0.45 9.68
CA ALA A 161 -4.58 0.03 10.02
C ALA A 161 -4.32 -1.43 9.65
N TYR A 162 -3.06 -1.72 9.40
CA TYR A 162 -2.53 -3.08 9.26
C TYR A 162 -1.47 -3.32 10.33
N GLU A 163 -1.62 -4.42 11.09
CA GLU A 163 -0.60 -4.87 12.04
C GLU A 163 0.59 -5.50 11.32
N ASP A 164 0.34 -6.34 10.32
CA ASP A 164 1.33 -6.97 9.42
C ASP A 164 0.73 -7.04 8.01
N TYR A 165 1.31 -6.30 7.07
CA TYR A 165 0.91 -6.32 5.67
C TYR A 165 2.08 -6.66 4.77
N PHE A 166 1.97 -7.75 4.01
CA PHE A 166 2.96 -8.13 3.01
C PHE A 166 2.81 -7.26 1.75
N PHE A 167 3.70 -6.28 1.59
CA PHE A 167 3.70 -5.45 0.39
C PHE A 167 4.16 -6.24 -0.84
N GLY A 168 5.16 -7.13 -0.71
CA GLY A 168 5.60 -7.99 -1.81
C GLY A 168 7.09 -8.24 -1.83
N ASP A 169 7.50 -8.99 -2.85
CA ASP A 169 8.91 -9.29 -3.15
C ASP A 169 9.37 -8.39 -4.31
N TYR A 170 10.40 -7.58 -4.09
CA TYR A 170 11.05 -6.73 -5.09
C TYR A 170 12.41 -7.34 -5.48
N ILE A 171 12.62 -7.61 -6.77
CA ILE A 171 13.81 -8.28 -7.25
C ILE A 171 14.75 -7.27 -7.92
N THR A 172 16.03 -7.30 -7.51
CA THR A 172 17.11 -6.54 -8.15
C THR A 172 18.08 -7.47 -8.87
N ALA A 173 18.75 -6.97 -9.92
CA ALA A 173 19.85 -7.69 -10.58
C ALA A 173 21.08 -7.81 -9.64
N PRO A 174 22.00 -8.74 -9.90
CA PRO A 174 23.24 -8.92 -9.16
C PRO A 174 24.14 -7.69 -9.17
#